data_57d8861f15b21cc0dffa5b0f41ccf813
#
_entry.id   57d8861f15b21cc0dffa5b0f41ccf813
#
_cell.length_a   1.000
_cell.length_b   1.000
_cell.length_c   1.000
_cell.angle_alpha   90.00
_cell.angle_beta   90.00
_cell.angle_gamma   90.00
#
_symmetry.space_group_name_H-M   'P 1'
#
loop_
_entity.id
_entity.type
_entity.pdbx_description
1 polymer ?
#
loop_
_entity_poly.entity_id
_entity_poly.type
_entity_poly.pdbx_seq_one_letter_code
_entity_poly.pdbx_strand_id
1 'polypeptide(L)' 'MSFRDAVALAEQKIRYMYCTEHWKPPTVRANGDSFSVSTCCEDFKKRVLEALVKY' A
#
# COMPACT_ATOMS: atom_id res chain seq x y z
N MET A 1 13.94 0.75 -13.66
CA MET A 1 12.66 1.21 -13.13
C MET A 1 12.91 2.31 -12.11
N SER A 2 12.23 3.44 -12.23
CA SER A 2 12.44 4.54 -11.31
C SER A 2 11.65 4.33 -10.02
N PHE A 3 12.02 5.08 -8.99
CA PHE A 3 11.30 5.00 -7.72
C PHE A 3 9.82 5.34 -7.88
N ARG A 4 9.51 6.33 -8.72
CA ARG A 4 8.12 6.73 -8.98
C ARG A 4 7.34 5.60 -9.62
N ASP A 5 7.95 4.89 -10.55
CA ASP A 5 7.30 3.76 -11.20
C ASP A 5 7.02 2.65 -10.19
N ALA A 6 7.96 2.40 -9.28
CA ALA A 6 7.77 1.39 -8.24
C ALA A 6 6.62 1.77 -7.30
N VAL A 7 6.54 3.03 -6.92
CA VAL A 7 5.44 3.51 -6.07
C VAL A 7 4.11 3.42 -6.79
N ALA A 8 4.08 3.80 -8.06
CA ALA A 8 2.85 3.72 -8.86
C ALA A 8 2.36 2.28 -8.98
N LEU A 9 3.28 1.34 -9.21
CA LEU A 9 2.93 -0.08 -9.29
C LEU A 9 2.40 -0.58 -7.95
N ALA A 10 3.03 -0.16 -6.86
CA ALA A 10 2.56 -0.55 -5.54
C ALA A 10 1.14 -0.04 -5.29
N GLU A 11 0.88 1.21 -5.63
CA GLU A 11 -0.45 1.77 -5.49
C GLU A 11 -1.48 1.02 -6.32
N GLN A 12 -1.13 0.66 -7.56
CA GLN A 12 -2.02 -0.09 -8.42
C GLN A 12 -2.36 -1.47 -7.84
N LYS A 13 -1.37 -2.13 -7.25
CA LYS A 13 -1.59 -3.46 -6.68
C LYS A 13 -2.54 -3.45 -5.52
N ILE A 14 -2.48 -2.43 -4.69
CA ILE A 14 -3.31 -2.35 -3.49
C ILE A 14 -4.52 -1.45 -3.68
N ARG A 15 -4.70 -0.91 -4.88
CA ARG A 15 -5.79 0.01 -5.18
C ARG A 15 -7.17 -0.57 -4.89
N TYR A 16 -7.32 -1.86 -5.14
CA TYR A 16 -8.61 -2.53 -4.96
C TYR A 16 -8.79 -3.10 -3.58
N MET A 17 -7.77 -2.98 -2.74
CA MET A 17 -7.86 -3.46 -1.37
C MET A 17 -8.48 -2.39 -0.48
N TYR A 18 -9.25 -2.82 0.48
CA TYR A 18 -9.79 -1.92 1.49
C TYR A 18 -10.10 -2.73 2.74
N CYS A 19 -10.10 -2.04 3.87
CA CYS A 19 -10.38 -2.66 5.14
C CYS A 19 -11.86 -3.02 5.22
N THR A 20 -12.16 -4.30 5.45
CA THR A 20 -13.54 -4.76 5.52
C THR A 20 -14.25 -4.30 6.79
N GLU A 21 -13.49 -3.89 7.80
CA GLU A 21 -14.07 -3.41 9.05
C GLU A 21 -14.42 -1.92 8.99
N HIS A 22 -13.58 -1.15 8.32
CA HIS A 22 -13.73 0.31 8.29
C HIS A 22 -14.04 0.85 6.91
N TRP A 23 -14.00 0.00 5.90
CA TRP A 23 -14.27 0.38 4.50
C TRP A 23 -13.39 1.52 4.02
N LYS A 24 -12.14 1.50 4.43
CA LYS A 24 -11.17 2.52 4.03
C LYS A 24 -10.04 1.90 3.22
N PRO A 25 -9.62 2.56 2.12
CA PRO A 25 -8.50 2.07 1.34
C PRO A 25 -7.17 2.37 2.04
N PRO A 26 -6.10 1.66 1.65
CA PRO A 26 -4.78 1.97 2.17
C PRO A 26 -4.26 3.28 1.57
N THR A 27 -3.39 3.95 2.30
CA THR A 27 -2.76 5.18 1.84
C THR A 27 -1.27 4.95 1.66
N VAL A 28 -0.76 5.33 0.49
CA VAL A 28 0.66 5.23 0.20
C VAL A 28 1.22 6.64 0.11
N ARG A 29 2.30 6.87 0.84
CA ARG A 29 2.99 8.17 0.82
C ARG A 29 4.44 7.96 0.40
N ALA A 30 4.87 8.74 -0.56
CA ALA A 30 6.27 8.78 -0.96
C ALA A 30 6.98 9.88 -0.16
N ASN A 31 8.16 9.56 0.36
CA ASN A 31 8.92 10.50 1.18
C ASN A 31 10.40 10.36 0.83
N GLY A 32 10.88 11.21 -0.06
CA GLY A 32 12.25 11.12 -0.54
C GLY A 32 12.46 9.82 -1.32
N ASP A 33 13.40 9.03 -0.87
CA ASP A 33 13.74 7.76 -1.53
C ASP A 33 12.98 6.57 -0.95
N SER A 34 12.04 6.82 -0.06
CA SER A 34 11.27 5.75 0.56
C SER A 34 9.78 6.05 0.49
N PHE A 35 8.98 5.04 0.72
CA PHE A 35 7.55 5.23 0.81
C PHE A 35 7.01 4.46 2.00
N SER A 36 5.88 4.91 2.50
CA SER A 36 5.23 4.25 3.61
C SER A 36 3.77 3.98 3.29
N VAL A 37 3.24 2.95 3.89
CA VAL A 37 1.84 2.56 3.74
C VAL A 37 1.13 2.79 5.06
N SER A 38 0.02 3.50 4.99
CA SER A 38 -0.84 3.74 6.17
C SER A 38 -2.18 3.08 5.95
N THR A 39 -2.70 2.47 6.99
CA THR A 39 -4.01 1.84 6.95
C THR A 39 -4.76 2.16 8.24
N CYS A 40 -6.05 1.87 8.25
CA CYS A 40 -6.87 2.12 9.42
C CYS A 40 -6.58 1.15 10.58
N CYS A 41 -6.06 -0.04 10.29
CA CYS A 41 -5.73 -1.01 11.32
C CYS A 41 -4.50 -1.81 10.91
N GLU A 42 -3.84 -2.40 11.91
CA GLU A 42 -2.59 -3.12 11.68
C GLU A 42 -2.78 -4.43 10.91
N ASP A 43 -3.86 -5.13 11.15
CA ASP A 43 -4.12 -6.37 10.45
C ASP A 43 -4.23 -6.14 8.95
N PHE A 44 -4.92 -5.09 8.56
CA PHE A 44 -5.04 -4.73 7.16
C PHE A 44 -3.69 -4.30 6.59
N LYS A 45 -2.91 -3.58 7.37
CA LYS A 45 -1.57 -3.16 6.96
C LYS A 45 -0.70 -4.37 6.63
N LYS A 46 -0.76 -5.41 7.44
CA LYS A 46 0.00 -6.63 7.17
C LYS A 46 -0.41 -7.26 5.86
N ARG A 47 -1.71 -7.30 5.58
CA ARG A 47 -2.21 -7.85 4.33
C ARG A 47 -1.73 -7.05 3.13
N VAL A 48 -1.74 -5.73 3.25
CA VAL A 48 -1.29 -4.85 2.18
C VAL A 48 0.20 -5.08 1.93
N LEU A 49 1.00 -5.15 2.98
CA LEU A 49 2.43 -5.37 2.85
C LEU A 49 2.72 -6.73 2.22
N GLU A 50 2.00 -7.77 2.59
CA GLU A 50 2.14 -9.08 1.99
C GLU A 50 1.83 -9.05 0.49
N ALA A 51 0.77 -8.35 0.12
CA ALA A 51 0.41 -8.22 -1.28
C ALA A 51 1.50 -7.54 -2.08
N LEU A 52 2.18 -6.56 -1.50
CA LEU A 52 3.27 -5.87 -2.17
C LEU A 52 4.51 -6.76 -2.29
N VAL A 53 4.78 -7.57 -1.29
CA VAL A 53 5.96 -8.44 -1.29
C VAL A 53 5.79 -9.65 -2.19
N LYS A 54 4.62 -10.26 -2.19
CA LYS A 54 4.37 -11.46 -2.98
C LYS A 54 4.29 -11.22 -4.48
N TYR A 55 4.28 -10.00 -4.86
CA TYR A 55 4.18 -9.66 -6.26
C TYR A 55 5.55 -9.58 -6.89
#